data_86e7a4fc764f95aa104e71abad96e6bb
#
_entry.id   86e7a4fc764f95aa104e71abad96e6bb
#
_cell.length_a   1.000
_cell.length_b   1.000
_cell.length_c   1.000
_cell.angle_alpha   90.00
_cell.angle_beta   90.00
_cell.angle_gamma   90.00
#
_symmetry.space_group_name_H-M   'P 1'
#
loop_
_entity.id
_entity.type
_entity.pdbx_description
1 polymer ?
#
loop_
_entity_poly.entity_id
_entity_poly.type
_entity_poly.pdbx_seq_one_letter_code
_entity_poly.pdbx_strand_id
1 'polypeptide(L)'
;MATFATACDAQTTTNTDLDYDQLIQLDAENLAEAGIGEAYLQLLPELRKYVSQPARVEELIDPDLPRYAIRVNGTEYVIYSPESGENEGASWGTATYVFFKLVNEQLASADVRFFAVNAGNDLGGLFLTPEQAEVSRVTLRRPSDWPYLPEADGPWYGQHH
;
A
#
# COMPACT_ATOMS: atom_id res chain seq x y z
N MET A 1 -6.96 28.90 33.52
CA MET A 1 -7.52 29.63 32.41
C MET A 1 -6.69 29.53 31.17
N ALA A 2 -5.48 29.96 31.19
CA ALA A 2 -4.63 29.95 30.00
C ALA A 2 -4.27 28.54 29.51
N THR A 3 -4.51 27.55 30.30
CA THR A 3 -4.11 26.19 29.98
C THR A 3 -4.87 25.56 28.82
N PHE A 4 -6.00 26.10 28.46
CA PHE A 4 -6.81 25.51 27.40
C PHE A 4 -6.21 25.63 26.03
N ALA A 5 -5.61 26.76 25.74
CA ALA A 5 -5.01 27.00 24.46
C ALA A 5 -3.86 26.01 24.16
N THR A 6 -3.14 25.64 25.19
CA THR A 6 -2.01 24.74 25.06
C THR A 6 -2.44 23.35 24.57
N ALA A 7 -3.53 22.84 25.13
CA ALA A 7 -4.03 21.54 24.76
C ALA A 7 -4.47 21.49 23.30
N CYS A 8 -5.11 22.56 22.81
CA CYS A 8 -5.55 22.63 21.43
C CYS A 8 -4.39 22.66 20.46
N ASP A 9 -3.34 23.35 20.80
CA ASP A 9 -2.17 23.46 19.95
C ASP A 9 -1.49 22.12 19.75
N ALA A 10 -1.41 21.31 20.82
CA ALA A 10 -0.80 19.99 20.72
C ALA A 10 -1.57 19.08 19.77
N GLN A 11 -2.89 19.14 19.80
CA GLN A 11 -3.71 18.34 18.92
C GLN A 11 -3.55 18.75 17.46
N THR A 12 -3.47 20.02 17.21
CA THR A 12 -3.32 20.53 15.85
C THR A 12 -2.01 20.05 15.23
N THR A 13 -0.95 20.04 16.01
CA THR A 13 0.36 19.62 15.53
C THR A 13 0.38 18.16 15.07
N THR A 14 -0.28 17.28 15.81
CA THR A 14 -0.26 15.85 15.49
C THR A 14 -1.06 15.53 14.23
N ASN A 15 -1.97 16.39 13.81
CA ASN A 15 -2.82 16.11 12.67
C ASN A 15 -2.16 16.43 11.32
N THR A 16 -1.03 17.10 11.32
CA THR A 16 -0.40 17.56 10.08
C THR A 16 0.74 16.67 9.62
N ASP A 17 1.30 15.85 10.50
CA ASP A 17 2.44 15.02 10.18
C ASP A 17 2.03 13.56 9.98
N LEU A 18 2.68 12.90 9.03
CA LEU A 18 2.51 11.48 8.86
C LEU A 18 3.20 10.74 10.01
N ASP A 19 2.53 9.74 10.56
CA ASP A 19 3.09 8.93 11.62
C ASP A 19 3.84 7.76 11.00
N TYR A 20 5.13 7.94 10.77
CA TYR A 20 5.97 6.91 10.16
C TYR A 20 6.19 5.72 11.09
N ASP A 21 5.87 5.84 12.37
CA ASP A 21 5.92 4.69 13.28
C ASP A 21 4.83 3.67 12.94
N GLN A 22 3.79 4.11 12.24
CA GLN A 22 2.71 3.25 11.77
C GLN A 22 2.95 2.74 10.36
N LEU A 23 4.07 3.10 9.75
CA LEU A 23 4.39 2.69 8.39
C LEU A 23 4.57 1.19 8.31
N ILE A 24 3.87 0.58 7.37
CA ILE A 24 4.03 -0.84 7.08
C ILE A 24 5.08 -0.95 5.99
N GLN A 25 6.21 -1.55 6.33
CA GLN A 25 7.30 -1.73 5.39
C GLN A 25 6.92 -2.75 4.33
N LEU A 26 7.07 -2.36 3.09
CA LEU A 26 6.84 -3.22 1.95
C LEU A 26 8.08 -3.17 1.08
N ASP A 27 8.06 -3.92 0.01
CA ASP A 27 9.16 -3.94 -0.94
C ASP A 27 8.55 -4.44 -2.25
N ALA A 28 8.58 -3.59 -3.26
CA ALA A 28 7.94 -3.92 -4.54
C ALA A 28 8.53 -5.18 -5.17
N GLU A 29 9.84 -5.36 -5.04
CA GLU A 29 10.50 -6.57 -5.52
C GLU A 29 9.96 -7.79 -4.80
N ASN A 30 9.92 -7.72 -3.47
CA ASN A 30 9.41 -8.83 -2.67
C ASN A 30 7.96 -9.16 -3.01
N LEU A 31 7.12 -8.14 -3.21
CA LEU A 31 5.74 -8.38 -3.60
C LEU A 31 5.65 -9.12 -4.94
N ALA A 32 6.51 -8.76 -5.88
CA ALA A 32 6.52 -9.39 -7.20
C ALA A 32 7.10 -10.80 -7.15
N GLU A 33 7.93 -11.10 -6.17
CA GLU A 33 8.59 -12.40 -6.03
C GLU A 33 7.87 -13.30 -5.05
N ALA A 34 6.56 -13.41 -5.21
CA ALA A 34 5.72 -14.27 -4.38
C ALA A 34 5.62 -13.83 -2.91
N GLY A 35 5.72 -12.52 -2.66
CA GLY A 35 5.67 -11.99 -1.31
C GLY A 35 4.34 -11.36 -0.91
N ILE A 36 3.34 -11.32 -1.81
CA ILE A 36 2.07 -10.67 -1.52
C ILE A 36 1.36 -11.34 -0.33
N GLY A 37 1.33 -12.66 -0.31
CA GLY A 37 0.65 -13.38 0.76
C GLY A 37 1.23 -13.07 2.13
N GLU A 38 2.56 -13.09 2.25
CA GLU A 38 3.22 -12.78 3.51
C GLU A 38 3.01 -11.33 3.92
N ALA A 39 3.16 -10.41 2.97
CA ALA A 39 2.94 -9.00 3.25
C ALA A 39 1.51 -8.75 3.73
N TYR A 40 0.55 -9.42 3.10
CA TYR A 40 -0.84 -9.30 3.51
C TYR A 40 -1.06 -9.82 4.93
N LEU A 41 -0.44 -10.94 5.29
CA LEU A 41 -0.55 -11.48 6.64
C LEU A 41 0.02 -10.52 7.68
N GLN A 42 1.13 -9.84 7.35
CA GLN A 42 1.71 -8.85 8.24
C GLN A 42 0.81 -7.62 8.39
N LEU A 43 0.05 -7.31 7.35
CA LEU A 43 -0.88 -6.18 7.34
C LEU A 43 -2.17 -6.46 8.12
N LEU A 44 -2.57 -7.71 8.22
CA LEU A 44 -3.87 -8.08 8.75
C LEU A 44 -4.22 -7.47 10.12
N PRO A 45 -3.31 -7.44 11.11
CA PRO A 45 -3.66 -6.83 12.40
C PRO A 45 -4.12 -5.38 12.27
N GLU A 46 -3.50 -4.61 11.37
CA GLU A 46 -3.91 -3.23 11.13
C GLU A 46 -5.20 -3.16 10.33
N LEU A 47 -5.32 -4.00 9.30
CA LEU A 47 -6.51 -4.04 8.46
C LEU A 47 -7.77 -4.38 9.26
N ARG A 48 -7.63 -5.27 10.23
CA ARG A 48 -8.75 -5.68 11.09
C ARG A 48 -9.33 -4.55 11.92
N LYS A 49 -8.61 -3.47 12.09
CA LYS A 49 -9.15 -2.28 12.77
C LYS A 49 -10.25 -1.61 11.95
N TYR A 50 -10.27 -1.83 10.65
CA TYR A 50 -11.19 -1.17 9.73
C TYR A 50 -12.12 -2.14 9.01
N VAL A 51 -11.72 -3.40 8.88
CA VAL A 51 -12.47 -4.43 8.15
C VAL A 51 -12.68 -5.61 9.08
N SER A 52 -13.95 -5.92 9.38
CA SER A 52 -14.27 -6.99 10.34
C SER A 52 -13.92 -8.37 9.83
N GLN A 53 -14.04 -8.61 8.53
CA GLN A 53 -13.75 -9.90 7.92
C GLN A 53 -12.86 -9.69 6.69
N PRO A 54 -11.54 -9.54 6.91
CA PRO A 54 -10.63 -9.36 5.78
C PRO A 54 -10.70 -10.54 4.80
N ALA A 55 -10.58 -10.24 3.53
CA ALA A 55 -10.58 -11.25 2.49
C ALA A 55 -9.39 -12.18 2.67
N ARG A 56 -9.53 -13.39 2.16
CA ARG A 56 -8.44 -14.36 2.14
C ARG A 56 -7.68 -14.18 0.83
N VAL A 57 -6.36 -14.13 0.93
CA VAL A 57 -5.47 -14.08 -0.23
C VAL A 57 -4.85 -15.45 -0.41
N GLU A 58 -5.02 -16.00 -1.59
CA GLU A 58 -4.48 -17.31 -1.94
C GLU A 58 -3.41 -17.13 -3.02
N GLU A 59 -2.23 -17.69 -2.78
CA GLU A 59 -1.15 -17.58 -3.75
C GLU A 59 -1.19 -18.76 -4.72
N LEU A 60 -1.04 -18.47 -6.00
CA LEU A 60 -1.06 -19.45 -7.06
C LEU A 60 0.32 -19.45 -7.73
N ILE A 61 1.15 -20.37 -7.30
CA ILE A 61 2.52 -20.49 -7.77
C ILE A 61 2.66 -21.81 -8.51
N ASP A 62 3.09 -21.73 -9.78
CA ASP A 62 3.31 -22.94 -10.58
C ASP A 62 4.80 -23.32 -10.45
N PRO A 63 5.10 -24.50 -9.92
CA PRO A 63 6.49 -24.91 -9.74
C PRO A 63 7.24 -25.13 -11.06
N ASP A 64 6.52 -25.33 -12.15
CA ASP A 64 7.14 -25.66 -13.44
C ASP A 64 7.23 -24.45 -14.38
N LEU A 65 6.59 -23.34 -14.05
CA LEU A 65 6.56 -22.17 -14.90
C LEU A 65 6.91 -20.92 -14.08
N PRO A 66 7.55 -19.91 -14.68
CA PRO A 66 7.74 -18.65 -14.01
C PRO A 66 6.44 -17.86 -13.99
N ARG A 67 5.51 -18.27 -13.15
CA ARG A 67 4.18 -17.66 -13.04
C ARG A 67 3.83 -17.45 -11.58
N TYR A 68 3.35 -16.24 -11.28
CA TYR A 68 2.87 -15.89 -9.96
C TYR A 68 1.55 -15.14 -10.11
N ALA A 69 0.54 -15.61 -9.42
CA ALA A 69 -0.77 -14.98 -9.38
C ALA A 69 -1.33 -15.13 -7.97
N ILE A 70 -2.33 -14.31 -7.66
CA ILE A 70 -3.07 -14.44 -6.41
C ILE A 70 -4.56 -14.50 -6.73
N ARG A 71 -5.32 -15.08 -5.81
CA ARG A 71 -6.77 -15.12 -5.90
C ARG A 71 -7.36 -14.49 -4.64
N VAL A 72 -8.27 -13.54 -4.84
CA VAL A 72 -8.95 -12.85 -3.75
C VAL A 72 -10.43 -12.82 -4.09
N ASN A 73 -11.27 -13.39 -3.22
CA ASN A 73 -12.73 -13.43 -3.42
C ASN A 73 -13.11 -13.99 -4.79
N GLY A 74 -12.40 -15.01 -5.24
CA GLY A 74 -12.70 -15.65 -6.52
C GLY A 74 -12.11 -14.96 -7.75
N THR A 75 -11.49 -13.80 -7.58
CA THR A 75 -10.86 -13.07 -8.69
C THR A 75 -9.37 -13.37 -8.69
N GLU A 76 -8.86 -13.75 -9.85
CA GLU A 76 -7.43 -14.03 -10.02
C GLU A 76 -6.73 -12.81 -10.59
N TYR A 77 -5.58 -12.48 -10.00
CA TYR A 77 -4.70 -11.39 -10.45
C TYR A 77 -3.36 -11.98 -10.80
N VAL A 78 -2.98 -11.90 -12.06
CA VAL A 78 -1.67 -12.41 -12.51
C VAL A 78 -0.63 -11.32 -12.30
N ILE A 79 0.42 -11.63 -11.53
CA ILE A 79 1.51 -10.70 -11.28
C ILE A 79 2.54 -10.79 -12.40
N TYR A 80 2.93 -12.02 -12.74
CA TYR A 80 3.74 -12.24 -13.94
C TYR A 80 3.48 -13.65 -14.47
N SER A 81 3.76 -13.82 -15.76
CA SER A 81 3.63 -15.12 -16.42
C SER A 81 4.55 -15.15 -17.64
N PRO A 82 4.83 -16.33 -18.21
CA PRO A 82 5.62 -16.40 -19.43
C PRO A 82 5.00 -15.64 -20.60
N GLU A 83 3.67 -15.57 -20.63
CA GLU A 83 2.95 -14.91 -21.72
C GLU A 83 2.94 -13.41 -21.60
N SER A 84 3.15 -12.86 -20.41
CA SER A 84 3.06 -11.41 -20.22
C SER A 84 4.19 -10.66 -20.91
N GLY A 85 5.34 -11.29 -21.10
CA GLY A 85 6.48 -10.63 -21.73
C GLY A 85 7.02 -9.44 -20.96
N GLU A 86 6.64 -9.31 -19.70
CA GLU A 86 7.01 -8.17 -18.89
C GLU A 86 8.41 -8.33 -18.32
N ASN A 87 9.05 -7.19 -18.11
CA ASN A 87 10.34 -7.16 -17.45
C ASN A 87 10.13 -7.08 -15.92
N GLU A 88 11.22 -7.13 -15.20
CA GLU A 88 11.21 -7.08 -13.74
C GLU A 88 10.50 -5.83 -13.21
N GLY A 89 10.83 -4.67 -13.77
CA GLY A 89 10.21 -3.43 -13.34
C GLY A 89 8.70 -3.41 -13.51
N ALA A 90 8.23 -3.99 -14.61
CA ALA A 90 6.79 -4.06 -14.86
C ALA A 90 6.09 -4.95 -13.84
N SER A 91 6.69 -6.08 -13.45
CA SER A 91 6.09 -6.96 -12.45
C SER A 91 6.06 -6.31 -11.06
N TRP A 92 7.08 -5.51 -10.73
CA TRP A 92 7.07 -4.76 -9.47
C TRP A 92 5.89 -3.78 -9.42
N GLY A 93 5.66 -3.08 -10.53
CA GLY A 93 4.52 -2.16 -10.63
C GLY A 93 3.18 -2.88 -10.52
N THR A 94 3.05 -4.00 -11.21
CA THR A 94 1.82 -4.80 -11.16
C THR A 94 1.56 -5.32 -9.75
N ALA A 95 2.58 -5.85 -9.10
CA ALA A 95 2.44 -6.37 -7.74
C ALA A 95 2.04 -5.27 -6.77
N THR A 96 2.66 -4.11 -6.88
CA THR A 96 2.33 -2.96 -6.03
C THR A 96 0.88 -2.54 -6.24
N TYR A 97 0.50 -2.34 -7.49
CA TYR A 97 -0.86 -1.95 -7.81
C TYR A 97 -1.90 -2.95 -7.26
N VAL A 98 -1.68 -4.23 -7.52
CA VAL A 98 -2.60 -5.28 -7.09
C VAL A 98 -2.71 -5.32 -5.56
N PHE A 99 -1.58 -5.23 -4.88
CA PHE A 99 -1.57 -5.28 -3.42
C PHE A 99 -2.40 -4.15 -2.81
N PHE A 100 -2.16 -2.92 -3.25
CA PHE A 100 -2.91 -1.78 -2.73
C PHE A 100 -4.38 -1.84 -3.15
N LYS A 101 -4.66 -2.30 -4.35
CA LYS A 101 -6.03 -2.44 -4.84
C LYS A 101 -6.82 -3.42 -3.97
N LEU A 102 -6.26 -4.59 -3.69
CA LEU A 102 -6.99 -5.60 -2.90
C LEU A 102 -7.26 -5.12 -1.47
N VAL A 103 -6.36 -4.33 -0.90
CA VAL A 103 -6.58 -3.76 0.43
C VAL A 103 -7.64 -2.67 0.37
N ASN A 104 -7.54 -1.76 -0.58
CA ASN A 104 -8.43 -0.62 -0.66
C ASN A 104 -9.86 -0.99 -1.06
N GLU A 105 -10.04 -2.06 -1.82
CA GLU A 105 -11.40 -2.53 -2.13
C GLU A 105 -12.13 -2.95 -0.87
N GLN A 106 -11.40 -3.49 0.11
CA GLN A 106 -11.99 -3.86 1.39
C GLN A 106 -12.28 -2.66 2.27
N LEU A 107 -11.63 -1.53 2.01
CA LEU A 107 -11.80 -0.30 2.78
C LEU A 107 -12.90 0.61 2.22
N ALA A 108 -13.69 0.14 1.27
CA ALA A 108 -14.68 0.98 0.60
C ALA A 108 -15.66 1.67 1.56
N SER A 109 -15.99 1.02 2.67
CA SER A 109 -16.91 1.57 3.68
C SER A 109 -16.18 2.19 4.87
N ALA A 110 -14.86 2.19 4.87
CA ALA A 110 -14.08 2.76 5.95
C ALA A 110 -13.73 4.21 5.67
N ASP A 111 -13.32 4.92 6.72
CA ASP A 111 -12.92 6.32 6.60
C ASP A 111 -11.49 6.48 6.08
N VAL A 112 -10.75 5.40 6.02
CA VAL A 112 -9.34 5.44 5.62
C VAL A 112 -9.14 4.72 4.30
N ARG A 113 -7.99 4.99 3.69
CA ARG A 113 -7.48 4.23 2.55
C ARG A 113 -6.02 3.88 2.86
N PHE A 114 -5.55 2.85 2.19
CA PHE A 114 -4.16 2.42 2.34
C PHE A 114 -3.34 3.14 1.28
N PHE A 115 -2.55 4.12 1.69
CA PHE A 115 -1.75 4.95 0.80
C PHE A 115 -0.34 4.42 0.72
N ALA A 116 0.23 4.45 -0.48
CA ALA A 116 1.63 4.11 -0.68
C ALA A 116 2.51 5.30 -0.32
N VAL A 117 3.66 5.01 0.23
CA VAL A 117 4.70 5.99 0.53
C VAL A 117 6.00 5.44 -0.04
N ASN A 118 6.75 6.28 -0.75
CA ASN A 118 7.95 5.87 -1.45
C ASN A 118 7.65 4.85 -2.55
N ALA A 119 8.67 4.19 -3.08
CA ALA A 119 8.51 3.25 -4.18
C ALA A 119 9.64 2.24 -4.20
N GLY A 120 9.52 1.22 -5.05
CA GLY A 120 10.58 0.23 -5.21
C GLY A 120 10.86 -0.52 -3.92
N ASN A 121 12.14 -0.64 -3.60
CA ASN A 121 12.56 -1.34 -2.38
C ASN A 121 12.23 -0.58 -1.10
N ASP A 122 11.96 0.72 -1.22
CA ASP A 122 11.60 1.55 -0.06
C ASP A 122 10.09 1.72 0.10
N LEU A 123 9.32 0.99 -0.68
CA LEU A 123 7.87 1.08 -0.63
C LEU A 123 7.34 0.78 0.75
N GLY A 124 6.40 1.59 1.20
CA GLY A 124 5.67 1.36 2.44
C GLY A 124 4.22 1.77 2.27
N GLY A 125 3.42 1.54 3.29
CA GLY A 125 2.02 1.91 3.27
C GLY A 125 1.54 2.45 4.59
N LEU A 126 0.58 3.37 4.52
CA LEU A 126 -0.05 3.98 5.69
C LEU A 126 -1.56 4.02 5.50
N PHE A 127 -2.28 3.72 6.57
CA PHE A 127 -3.73 3.92 6.60
C PHE A 127 -3.99 5.38 6.97
N LEU A 128 -4.53 6.14 6.03
CA LEU A 128 -4.80 7.56 6.22
C LEU A 128 -6.21 7.88 5.77
N THR A 129 -6.82 8.89 6.39
CA THR A 129 -8.02 9.49 5.81
C THR A 129 -7.61 10.30 4.59
N PRO A 130 -8.53 10.51 3.64
CA PRO A 130 -8.22 11.38 2.50
C PRO A 130 -7.77 12.78 2.92
N GLU A 131 -8.32 13.30 4.01
CA GLU A 131 -7.93 14.62 4.53
C GLU A 131 -6.49 14.62 5.02
N GLN A 132 -6.06 13.57 5.71
CA GLN A 132 -4.67 13.45 6.14
C GLN A 132 -3.71 13.42 4.96
N ALA A 133 -4.09 12.70 3.90
CA ALA A 133 -3.28 12.63 2.70
C ALA A 133 -3.16 14.00 2.03
N GLU A 134 -4.27 14.75 1.96
CA GLU A 134 -4.25 16.09 1.37
C GLU A 134 -3.40 17.05 2.18
N VAL A 135 -3.52 17.01 3.50
CA VAL A 135 -2.71 17.86 4.38
C VAL A 135 -1.22 17.58 4.18
N SER A 136 -0.87 16.30 4.00
CA SER A 136 0.52 15.91 3.78
C SER A 136 1.11 16.57 2.53
N ARG A 137 0.32 16.73 1.49
CA ARG A 137 0.78 17.36 0.25
C ARG A 137 1.10 18.83 0.44
N VAL A 138 0.49 19.46 1.43
CA VAL A 138 0.77 20.86 1.74
C VAL A 138 1.99 20.98 2.64
N THR A 139 2.16 20.07 3.57
CA THR A 139 3.22 20.14 4.58
C THR A 139 4.54 19.55 4.12
N LEU A 140 4.50 18.49 3.30
CA LEU A 140 5.72 17.85 2.78
C LEU A 140 6.21 18.58 1.54
N ARG A 141 7.47 18.99 1.57
CA ARG A 141 8.04 19.80 0.51
C ARG A 141 8.25 19.06 -0.80
N ARG A 142 8.65 17.80 -0.71
CA ARG A 142 9.00 17.03 -1.91
C ARG A 142 7.82 16.16 -2.33
N PRO A 143 7.37 16.28 -3.58
CA PRO A 143 6.28 15.42 -4.07
C PRO A 143 6.58 13.91 -3.94
N SER A 144 7.86 13.55 -3.98
CA SER A 144 8.25 12.14 -3.82
C SER A 144 7.97 11.59 -2.43
N ASP A 145 7.74 12.47 -1.45
CA ASP A 145 7.41 12.06 -0.08
C ASP A 145 5.89 11.97 0.14
N TRP A 146 5.09 12.40 -0.82
CA TRP A 146 3.65 12.42 -0.66
C TRP A 146 3.06 11.02 -0.69
N PRO A 147 2.09 10.74 0.19
CA PRO A 147 1.33 9.50 0.06
C PRO A 147 0.49 9.54 -1.22
N TYR A 148 0.33 8.38 -1.85
CA TYR A 148 -0.42 8.26 -3.09
C TYR A 148 -1.12 6.91 -3.18
N LEU A 149 -2.09 6.82 -4.10
CA LEU A 149 -2.76 5.56 -4.40
C LEU A 149 -2.16 5.03 -5.70
N PRO A 150 -1.53 3.85 -5.68
CA PRO A 150 -0.96 3.27 -6.89
C PRO A 150 -2.00 3.07 -7.98
N GLU A 151 -1.58 3.27 -9.23
CA GLU A 151 -2.45 3.11 -10.39
C GLU A 151 -1.84 2.08 -11.35
N ALA A 152 -2.70 1.46 -12.17
CA ALA A 152 -2.28 0.42 -13.08
C ALA A 152 -1.25 0.89 -14.10
N ASP A 153 -1.37 2.14 -14.54
CA ASP A 153 -0.53 2.70 -15.60
C ASP A 153 0.73 3.39 -15.12
N GLY A 154 1.02 3.32 -13.87
CA GLY A 154 2.22 3.94 -13.35
C GLY A 154 1.93 4.97 -12.30
N PRO A 155 2.94 5.64 -11.74
CA PRO A 155 4.36 5.51 -12.08
C PRO A 155 4.92 4.11 -11.84
N TRP A 156 6.02 3.80 -12.51
CA TRP A 156 6.63 2.48 -12.42
C TRP A 156 7.49 2.38 -11.17
N TYR A 157 6.95 1.76 -10.17
CA TYR A 157 7.52 1.74 -8.82
C TYR A 157 8.81 0.91 -8.71
N GLY A 158 9.08 0.07 -9.68
CA GLY A 158 10.28 -0.74 -9.69
C GLY A 158 11.46 -0.13 -10.42
N GLN A 159 11.32 1.07 -10.97
CA GLN A 159 12.34 1.66 -11.82
C GLN A 159 13.10 2.82 -11.21
N HIS A 160 12.73 3.23 -10.03
CA HIS A 160 13.35 4.40 -9.38
C HIS A 160 14.05 3.96 -8.11
N HIS A 161 15.35 3.92 -8.19
CA HIS A 161 16.18 3.49 -7.09
C HIS A 161 17.22 4.50 -6.74
#